data_498c789bcee89f5d09893d6428a47e3e
#
_entry.id   498c789bcee89f5d09893d6428a47e3e
#
_cell.length_a   1.000
_cell.length_b   1.000
_cell.length_c   1.000
_cell.angle_alpha   90.00
_cell.angle_beta   90.00
_cell.angle_gamma   90.00
#
_symmetry.space_group_name_H-M   'P 1'
#
loop_
_entity.id
_entity.type
_entity.pdbx_description
1 polymer ?
#
loop_
_entity_poly.entity_id
_entity_poly.type
_entity_poly.pdbx_seq_one_letter_code
_entity_poly.pdbx_strand_id
1 'polypeptide(L)'
;HYTREEYLNLYEKILADGSREKAMERLGGMAENMSLVLPALIIYRKLIEETGAEFIWVPGLNIRDGLAYDYAERKRIFKPSHNFENDIIEAAKNIAKRYQSNKTHLQGTEYLALTIFDKMKRIHGMEKRERLLLQIAVWLHDCGKYISMTHTAECSYQIVMSTEIIGLSHREREIIANAIRFDTEEFVSFEEFSMGSSLDRNDYLLTAKLSAILRVANSMDRSHKQ
;
A
#
# COMPACT_ATOMS: atom_id res chain seq x y z
N HIS A 1 -26.00 6.12 5.81
CA HIS A 1 -25.80 4.71 5.47
C HIS A 1 -27.13 4.10 5.04
N TYR A 2 -27.04 3.02 4.26
CA TYR A 2 -28.19 2.24 3.83
C TYR A 2 -28.07 0.83 4.42
N THR A 3 -29.19 0.28 4.89
CA THR A 3 -29.26 -1.14 5.18
C THR A 3 -29.25 -1.95 3.87
N ARG A 4 -28.92 -3.23 3.96
CA ARG A 4 -28.98 -4.16 2.82
C ARG A 4 -30.34 -4.12 2.13
N GLU A 5 -31.43 -4.15 2.92
CA GLU A 5 -32.79 -4.15 2.41
C GLU A 5 -33.14 -2.84 1.68
N GLU A 6 -32.78 -1.70 2.26
CA GLU A 6 -33.00 -0.37 1.63
C GLU A 6 -32.24 -0.26 0.31
N TYR A 7 -31.00 -0.78 0.25
CA TYR A 7 -30.23 -0.77 -0.98
C TYR A 7 -30.85 -1.67 -2.06
N LEU A 8 -31.24 -2.88 -1.72
CA LEU A 8 -31.87 -3.79 -2.66
C LEU A 8 -33.21 -3.25 -3.19
N ASN A 9 -34.01 -2.64 -2.32
CA ASN A 9 -35.24 -1.96 -2.71
C ASN A 9 -35.00 -0.78 -3.65
N LEU A 10 -33.94 0.02 -3.40
CA LEU A 10 -33.55 1.10 -4.30
C LEU A 10 -33.12 0.54 -5.68
N TYR A 11 -32.32 -0.51 -5.69
CA TYR A 11 -31.85 -1.17 -6.91
C TYR A 11 -33.03 -1.68 -7.75
N GLU A 12 -33.97 -2.40 -7.16
CA GLU A 12 -35.16 -2.91 -7.85
C GLU A 12 -36.04 -1.78 -8.41
N LYS A 13 -36.21 -0.69 -7.67
CA LYS A 13 -36.96 0.48 -8.15
C LYS A 13 -36.30 1.14 -9.36
N ILE A 14 -34.98 1.25 -9.36
CA ILE A 14 -34.23 1.83 -10.49
C ILE A 14 -34.34 0.92 -11.73
N LEU A 15 -34.30 -0.40 -11.56
CA LEU A 15 -34.53 -1.32 -12.66
C LEU A 15 -35.96 -1.23 -13.21
N ALA A 16 -36.94 -1.11 -12.33
CA ALA A 16 -38.34 -1.02 -12.71
C ALA A 16 -38.72 0.31 -13.41
N ASP A 17 -37.92 1.37 -13.21
CA ASP A 17 -38.13 2.66 -13.87
C ASP A 17 -38.03 2.54 -15.41
N GLY A 18 -37.31 1.57 -15.93
CA GLY A 18 -37.25 1.18 -17.36
C GLY A 18 -36.69 2.26 -18.28
N SER A 19 -36.38 3.47 -17.77
CA SER A 19 -35.74 4.52 -18.53
C SER A 19 -34.69 5.26 -17.70
N ARG A 20 -33.69 5.81 -18.41
CA ARG A 20 -32.61 6.57 -17.82
C ARG A 20 -33.12 7.84 -17.13
N GLU A 21 -34.09 8.50 -17.74
CA GLU A 21 -34.68 9.76 -17.27
C GLU A 21 -35.35 9.58 -15.91
N LYS A 22 -36.17 8.53 -15.76
CA LYS A 22 -36.85 8.23 -14.48
C LYS A 22 -35.88 7.83 -13.37
N ALA A 23 -34.85 7.05 -13.72
CA ALA A 23 -33.79 6.70 -12.78
C ALA A 23 -33.00 7.94 -12.31
N MET A 24 -32.77 8.91 -13.23
CA MET A 24 -32.15 10.19 -12.90
C MET A 24 -33.00 11.02 -11.93
N GLU A 25 -34.30 11.14 -12.19
CA GLU A 25 -35.23 11.85 -11.33
C GLU A 25 -35.24 11.26 -9.92
N ARG A 26 -35.24 9.93 -9.81
CA ARG A 26 -35.19 9.21 -8.52
C ARG A 26 -33.90 9.45 -7.75
N LEU A 27 -32.77 9.56 -8.44
CA LEU A 27 -31.44 9.75 -7.84
C LEU A 27 -31.07 11.23 -7.62
N GLY A 28 -31.98 12.15 -7.86
CA GLY A 28 -31.76 13.58 -7.61
C GLY A 28 -31.00 14.32 -8.70
N GLY A 29 -31.06 13.84 -9.95
CA GLY A 29 -30.74 14.65 -11.12
C GLY A 29 -29.24 14.90 -11.43
N MET A 30 -28.30 14.15 -10.89
CA MET A 30 -26.89 14.27 -11.31
C MET A 30 -26.65 13.56 -12.65
N ALA A 31 -26.95 14.28 -13.75
CA ALA A 31 -26.99 13.73 -15.10
C ALA A 31 -25.66 13.29 -15.71
N GLU A 32 -24.54 13.89 -15.27
CA GLU A 32 -23.24 13.74 -15.95
C GLU A 32 -22.65 12.34 -15.87
N ASN A 33 -23.01 11.56 -14.87
CA ASN A 33 -22.44 10.23 -14.61
C ASN A 33 -23.43 9.06 -14.69
N MET A 34 -24.63 9.25 -15.24
CA MET A 34 -25.66 8.20 -15.25
C MET A 34 -25.28 6.94 -16.00
N SER A 35 -24.37 7.03 -16.98
CA SER A 35 -23.83 5.85 -17.68
C SER A 35 -23.05 4.89 -16.76
N LEU A 36 -22.54 5.41 -15.65
CA LEU A 36 -21.77 4.65 -14.66
C LEU A 36 -22.61 4.20 -13.47
N VAL A 37 -23.78 4.82 -13.26
CA VAL A 37 -24.60 4.54 -12.07
C VAL A 37 -25.15 3.11 -12.07
N LEU A 38 -25.71 2.65 -13.18
CA LEU A 38 -26.26 1.29 -13.25
C LEU A 38 -25.17 0.21 -13.13
N PRO A 39 -24.03 0.29 -13.82
CA PRO A 39 -22.89 -0.60 -13.56
C PRO A 39 -22.42 -0.59 -12.12
N ALA A 40 -22.32 0.59 -11.50
CA ALA A 40 -21.91 0.72 -10.09
C ALA A 40 -22.93 0.03 -9.16
N LEU A 41 -24.23 0.24 -9.37
CA LEU A 41 -25.27 -0.42 -8.58
C LEU A 41 -25.23 -1.93 -8.69
N ILE A 42 -24.95 -2.48 -9.89
CA ILE A 42 -24.80 -3.92 -10.10
C ILE A 42 -23.60 -4.47 -9.32
N ILE A 43 -22.45 -3.77 -9.38
CA ILE A 43 -21.23 -4.15 -8.66
C ILE A 43 -21.48 -4.15 -7.15
N TYR A 44 -22.05 -3.07 -6.60
CA TYR A 44 -22.34 -2.98 -5.17
C TYR A 44 -23.36 -4.04 -4.72
N ARG A 45 -24.39 -4.32 -5.53
CA ARG A 45 -25.33 -5.41 -5.24
C ARG A 45 -24.57 -6.74 -5.10
N LYS A 46 -23.70 -7.05 -6.07
CA LYS A 46 -22.92 -8.30 -6.04
C LYS A 46 -22.00 -8.37 -4.83
N LEU A 47 -21.33 -7.26 -4.47
CA LEU A 47 -20.51 -7.20 -3.27
C LEU A 47 -21.30 -7.46 -1.99
N ILE A 48 -22.50 -6.86 -1.86
CA ILE A 48 -23.38 -7.05 -0.70
C ILE A 48 -23.84 -8.50 -0.60
N GLU A 49 -24.21 -9.11 -1.72
CA GLU A 49 -24.63 -10.52 -1.78
C GLU A 49 -23.52 -11.48 -1.37
N GLU A 50 -22.30 -11.28 -1.88
CA GLU A 50 -21.15 -12.17 -1.63
C GLU A 50 -20.53 -11.97 -0.21
N THR A 51 -20.55 -10.74 0.31
CA THR A 51 -19.97 -10.43 1.62
C THR A 51 -20.93 -10.65 2.77
N GLY A 52 -22.25 -10.72 2.50
CA GLY A 52 -23.27 -10.76 3.52
C GLY A 52 -23.40 -9.45 4.32
N ALA A 53 -22.87 -8.31 3.80
CA ALA A 53 -22.88 -7.04 4.48
C ALA A 53 -24.32 -6.61 4.85
N GLU A 54 -24.53 -6.20 6.10
CA GLU A 54 -25.83 -5.76 6.61
C GLU A 54 -26.14 -4.30 6.24
N PHE A 55 -25.10 -3.48 6.05
CA PHE A 55 -25.24 -2.06 5.65
C PHE A 55 -24.09 -1.57 4.80
N ILE A 56 -24.37 -0.50 4.06
CA ILE A 56 -23.41 0.22 3.23
C ILE A 56 -23.21 1.61 3.84
N TRP A 57 -21.96 1.95 4.10
CA TRP A 57 -21.62 3.30 4.51
C TRP A 57 -21.35 4.16 3.28
N VAL A 58 -22.09 5.24 3.12
CA VAL A 58 -21.92 6.24 2.07
C VAL A 58 -21.56 7.57 2.74
N PRO A 59 -20.27 7.88 2.92
CA PRO A 59 -19.84 9.05 3.68
C PRO A 59 -20.10 10.39 2.96
N GLY A 60 -20.40 10.37 1.67
CA GLY A 60 -20.56 11.59 0.86
C GLY A 60 -19.28 12.37 0.64
N LEU A 61 -18.13 11.74 0.80
CA LEU A 61 -16.82 12.35 0.62
C LEU A 61 -16.33 12.21 -0.84
N ASN A 62 -15.50 13.15 -1.26
CA ASN A 62 -14.88 13.16 -2.57
C ASN A 62 -13.36 13.45 -2.45
N ILE A 63 -12.65 13.38 -3.57
CA ILE A 63 -11.19 13.60 -3.62
C ILE A 63 -10.81 14.98 -3.05
N ARG A 64 -11.62 16.02 -3.24
CA ARG A 64 -11.34 17.36 -2.72
C ARG A 64 -11.36 17.39 -1.20
N ASP A 65 -12.26 16.62 -0.57
CA ASP A 65 -12.33 16.51 0.89
C ASP A 65 -11.08 15.81 1.41
N GLY A 66 -10.60 14.77 0.72
CA GLY A 66 -9.33 14.08 1.04
C GLY A 66 -8.11 15.00 0.92
N LEU A 67 -8.04 15.81 -0.15
CA LEU A 67 -6.96 16.80 -0.33
C LEU A 67 -6.99 17.89 0.74
N ALA A 68 -8.18 18.37 1.11
CA ALA A 68 -8.34 19.34 2.18
C ALA A 68 -7.92 18.77 3.54
N TYR A 69 -8.26 17.50 3.81
CA TYR A 69 -7.84 16.80 5.01
C TYR A 69 -6.30 16.67 5.08
N ASP A 70 -5.66 16.16 4.01
CA ASP A 70 -4.20 16.02 3.93
C ASP A 70 -3.47 17.36 4.12
N TYR A 71 -3.98 18.43 3.48
CA TYR A 71 -3.43 19.77 3.68
C TYR A 71 -3.53 20.24 5.14
N ALA A 72 -4.69 20.07 5.76
CA ALA A 72 -4.94 20.48 7.13
C ALA A 72 -4.09 19.68 8.14
N GLU A 73 -3.90 18.38 7.91
CA GLU A 73 -3.00 17.53 8.69
C GLU A 73 -1.54 17.99 8.57
N ARG A 74 -1.04 18.20 7.35
CA ARG A 74 0.34 18.70 7.12
C ARG A 74 0.57 20.07 7.77
N LYS A 75 -0.45 20.93 7.78
CA LYS A 75 -0.41 22.24 8.47
C LYS A 75 -0.65 22.15 9.97
N ARG A 76 -0.89 20.95 10.50
CA ARG A 76 -1.18 20.72 11.93
C ARG A 76 -2.37 21.54 12.45
N ILE A 77 -3.37 21.76 11.59
CA ILE A 77 -4.62 22.47 11.94
C ILE A 77 -5.44 21.64 12.93
N PHE A 78 -5.34 20.33 12.84
CA PHE A 78 -5.94 19.38 13.78
C PHE A 78 -5.01 18.20 14.01
N LYS A 79 -5.28 17.42 15.07
CA LYS A 79 -4.58 16.15 15.33
C LYS A 79 -5.42 15.03 14.69
N PRO A 80 -4.89 14.27 13.72
CA PRO A 80 -5.62 13.18 13.12
C PRO A 80 -5.97 12.12 14.16
N SER A 81 -7.17 11.56 14.07
CA SER A 81 -7.63 10.46 14.92
C SER A 81 -7.12 9.10 14.42
N HIS A 82 -6.72 9.03 13.16
CA HIS A 82 -6.25 7.82 12.49
C HIS A 82 -4.80 7.96 12.05
N ASN A 83 -4.05 6.86 12.14
CA ASN A 83 -2.66 6.81 11.67
C ASN A 83 -2.57 6.00 10.37
N PHE A 84 -2.61 6.70 9.25
CA PHE A 84 -2.51 6.10 7.92
C PHE A 84 -1.19 5.35 7.66
N GLU A 85 -0.12 5.63 8.38
CA GLU A 85 1.13 4.85 8.27
C GLU A 85 0.92 3.41 8.73
N ASN A 86 0.08 3.20 9.75
CA ASN A 86 -0.26 1.85 10.20
C ASN A 86 -1.00 1.06 9.12
N ASP A 87 -1.85 1.71 8.31
CA ASP A 87 -2.57 1.05 7.21
C ASP A 87 -1.58 0.55 6.14
N ILE A 88 -0.56 1.36 5.83
CA ILE A 88 0.50 0.98 4.89
C ILE A 88 1.27 -0.24 5.42
N ILE A 89 1.61 -0.24 6.70
CA ILE A 89 2.30 -1.36 7.35
C ILE A 89 1.44 -2.62 7.33
N GLU A 90 0.15 -2.51 7.67
CA GLU A 90 -0.77 -3.66 7.65
C GLU A 90 -1.01 -4.17 6.21
N ALA A 91 -1.03 -3.29 5.21
CA ALA A 91 -1.08 -3.70 3.81
C ALA A 91 0.17 -4.54 3.43
N ALA A 92 1.37 -4.10 3.82
CA ALA A 92 2.61 -4.86 3.60
C ALA A 92 2.59 -6.22 4.32
N LYS A 93 2.12 -6.27 5.57
CA LYS A 93 1.96 -7.53 6.32
C LYS A 93 0.98 -8.49 5.66
N ASN A 94 -0.12 -7.97 5.11
CA ASN A 94 -1.11 -8.76 4.38
C ASN A 94 -0.53 -9.32 3.07
N ILE A 95 0.31 -8.55 2.38
CA ILE A 95 1.05 -9.03 1.20
C ILE A 95 2.01 -10.15 1.62
N ALA A 96 2.83 -9.94 2.65
CA ALA A 96 3.74 -10.95 3.18
C ALA A 96 3.01 -12.25 3.57
N LYS A 97 1.84 -12.14 4.21
CA LYS A 97 0.97 -13.28 4.52
C LYS A 97 0.46 -14.01 3.27
N ARG A 98 0.05 -13.26 2.22
CA ARG A 98 -0.39 -13.82 0.94
C ARG A 98 0.70 -14.67 0.28
N TYR A 99 1.94 -14.20 0.35
CA TYR A 99 3.12 -14.90 -0.18
C TYR A 99 3.78 -15.84 0.84
N GLN A 100 3.08 -16.18 1.93
CA GLN A 100 3.49 -17.16 2.93
C GLN A 100 4.89 -16.91 3.52
N SER A 101 5.32 -15.66 3.62
CA SER A 101 6.59 -15.30 4.22
C SER A 101 6.63 -15.68 5.71
N ASN A 102 7.81 -16.05 6.22
CA ASN A 102 7.99 -16.48 7.59
C ASN A 102 7.80 -15.30 8.57
N LYS A 103 6.65 -15.25 9.23
CA LYS A 103 6.27 -14.15 10.14
C LYS A 103 7.29 -13.92 11.26
N THR A 104 7.82 -14.98 11.86
CA THR A 104 8.79 -14.87 12.97
C THR A 104 10.09 -14.23 12.49
N HIS A 105 10.61 -14.67 11.36
CA HIS A 105 11.78 -14.06 10.72
C HIS A 105 11.54 -12.59 10.39
N LEU A 106 10.41 -12.25 9.75
CA LEU A 106 10.08 -10.87 9.42
C LEU A 106 10.01 -9.96 10.66
N GLN A 107 9.43 -10.46 11.76
CA GLN A 107 9.36 -9.69 13.02
C GLN A 107 10.74 -9.49 13.65
N GLY A 108 11.60 -10.51 13.63
CA GLY A 108 12.98 -10.40 14.11
C GLY A 108 13.79 -9.41 13.28
N THR A 109 13.72 -9.54 11.96
CA THR A 109 14.39 -8.63 11.02
C THR A 109 13.87 -7.19 11.16
N GLU A 110 12.54 -7.00 11.35
CA GLU A 110 11.94 -5.69 11.62
C GLU A 110 12.51 -5.04 12.86
N TYR A 111 12.55 -5.77 13.97
CA TYR A 111 13.11 -5.28 15.23
C TYR A 111 14.57 -4.85 15.07
N LEU A 112 15.40 -5.67 14.43
CA LEU A 112 16.81 -5.39 14.19
C LEU A 112 16.99 -4.19 13.26
N ALA A 113 16.30 -4.18 12.11
CA ALA A 113 16.41 -3.09 11.12
C ALA A 113 16.01 -1.74 11.71
N LEU A 114 14.88 -1.69 12.43
CA LEU A 114 14.42 -0.44 13.04
C LEU A 114 15.31 0.00 14.20
N THR A 115 15.89 -0.96 14.96
CA THR A 115 16.87 -0.64 16.01
C THR A 115 18.14 -0.03 15.40
N ILE A 116 18.67 -0.62 14.32
CA ILE A 116 19.84 -0.07 13.61
C ILE A 116 19.51 1.33 13.07
N PHE A 117 18.36 1.49 12.42
CA PHE A 117 17.91 2.77 11.91
C PHE A 117 17.88 3.83 12.99
N ASP A 118 17.19 3.58 14.08
CA ASP A 118 16.99 4.55 15.17
C ASP A 118 18.32 4.91 15.88
N LYS A 119 19.22 3.93 16.05
CA LYS A 119 20.54 4.16 16.68
C LYS A 119 21.52 4.90 15.76
N MET A 120 21.42 4.71 14.46
CA MET A 120 22.32 5.32 13.47
C MET A 120 21.76 6.61 12.86
N LYS A 121 20.69 7.18 13.40
CA LYS A 121 20.01 8.37 12.85
C LYS A 121 20.97 9.54 12.56
N ARG A 122 21.96 9.77 13.42
CA ARG A 122 22.94 10.85 13.25
C ARG A 122 23.91 10.60 12.07
N ILE A 123 24.07 9.34 11.66
CA ILE A 123 25.00 8.95 10.58
C ILE A 123 24.29 8.98 9.24
N HIS A 124 23.11 8.35 9.14
CA HIS A 124 22.40 8.25 7.86
C HIS A 124 21.53 9.47 7.52
N GLY A 125 21.11 10.27 8.52
CA GLY A 125 20.34 11.50 8.33
C GLY A 125 18.92 11.31 7.78
N MET A 126 18.41 10.07 7.76
CA MET A 126 17.04 9.76 7.30
C MET A 126 16.01 10.07 8.38
N GLU A 127 14.78 10.36 7.97
CA GLU A 127 13.68 10.77 8.82
C GLU A 127 12.58 9.68 8.94
N LYS A 128 11.41 10.09 9.45
CA LYS A 128 10.31 9.19 9.76
C LYS A 128 9.75 8.47 8.53
N ARG A 129 9.72 9.14 7.36
CA ARG A 129 9.20 8.55 6.13
C ARG A 129 10.11 7.43 5.60
N GLU A 130 11.41 7.65 5.62
CA GLU A 130 12.41 6.66 5.20
C GLU A 130 12.43 5.45 6.16
N ARG A 131 12.15 5.69 7.45
CA ARG A 131 11.96 4.62 8.44
C ARG A 131 10.77 3.72 8.08
N LEU A 132 9.66 4.31 7.63
CA LEU A 132 8.49 3.57 7.14
C LEU A 132 8.85 2.76 5.88
N LEU A 133 9.57 3.35 4.91
CA LEU A 133 10.01 2.63 3.70
C LEU A 133 10.87 1.42 4.06
N LEU A 134 11.81 1.56 5.01
CA LEU A 134 12.60 0.44 5.52
C LEU A 134 11.70 -0.65 6.11
N GLN A 135 10.74 -0.27 6.95
CA GLN A 135 9.82 -1.22 7.59
C GLN A 135 9.03 -2.01 6.56
N ILE A 136 8.53 -1.34 5.50
CA ILE A 136 7.84 -2.01 4.39
C ILE A 136 8.79 -2.93 3.63
N ALA A 137 10.03 -2.49 3.35
CA ALA A 137 11.04 -3.34 2.69
C ALA A 137 11.31 -4.62 3.49
N VAL A 138 11.41 -4.51 4.82
CA VAL A 138 11.57 -5.68 5.71
C VAL A 138 10.39 -6.65 5.58
N TRP A 139 9.14 -6.17 5.56
CA TRP A 139 7.99 -7.06 5.44
C TRP A 139 7.89 -7.74 4.08
N LEU A 140 8.45 -7.15 3.02
CA LEU A 140 8.28 -7.63 1.64
C LEU A 140 9.51 -8.34 1.05
N HIS A 141 10.69 -8.30 1.73
CA HIS A 141 11.94 -8.81 1.11
C HIS A 141 11.90 -10.30 0.77
N ASP A 142 11.16 -11.08 1.52
CA ASP A 142 11.08 -12.54 1.39
C ASP A 142 9.89 -13.03 0.54
N CYS A 143 9.01 -12.13 0.07
CA CYS A 143 7.81 -12.51 -0.68
C CYS A 143 8.11 -13.31 -1.95
N GLY A 144 9.25 -13.05 -2.58
CA GLY A 144 9.70 -13.74 -3.78
C GLY A 144 9.99 -15.22 -3.59
N LYS A 145 10.29 -15.69 -2.36
CA LYS A 145 10.51 -17.11 -2.03
C LYS A 145 9.31 -17.98 -2.39
N TYR A 146 8.11 -17.42 -2.38
CA TYR A 146 6.89 -18.11 -2.79
C TYR A 146 6.92 -18.50 -4.27
N ILE A 147 7.61 -17.73 -5.10
CA ILE A 147 7.73 -17.95 -6.55
C ILE A 147 9.01 -18.73 -6.86
N SER A 148 10.16 -18.26 -6.35
CA SER A 148 11.46 -18.87 -6.62
C SER A 148 12.41 -18.69 -5.45
N MET A 149 12.96 -19.79 -4.95
CA MET A 149 14.00 -19.77 -3.90
C MET A 149 15.35 -19.28 -4.42
N THR A 150 15.62 -19.44 -5.71
CA THR A 150 16.90 -19.05 -6.34
C THR A 150 16.89 -17.61 -6.85
N HIS A 151 15.71 -17.06 -7.16
CA HIS A 151 15.52 -15.70 -7.69
C HIS A 151 14.63 -14.86 -6.74
N THR A 152 14.81 -15.04 -5.43
CA THR A 152 13.97 -14.38 -4.42
C THR A 152 13.98 -12.87 -4.56
N ALA A 153 15.15 -12.25 -4.73
CA ALA A 153 15.29 -10.79 -4.82
C ALA A 153 14.52 -10.22 -6.03
N GLU A 154 14.73 -10.82 -7.21
CA GLU A 154 14.04 -10.40 -8.44
C GLU A 154 12.52 -10.61 -8.33
N CYS A 155 12.07 -11.76 -7.84
CA CYS A 155 10.66 -12.02 -7.64
C CYS A 155 10.02 -11.07 -6.61
N SER A 156 10.71 -10.76 -5.51
CA SER A 156 10.24 -9.78 -4.52
C SER A 156 10.14 -8.38 -5.12
N TYR A 157 11.15 -7.97 -5.91
CA TYR A 157 11.13 -6.71 -6.66
C TYR A 157 9.89 -6.62 -7.54
N GLN A 158 9.61 -7.65 -8.36
CA GLN A 158 8.46 -7.68 -9.27
C GLN A 158 7.11 -7.66 -8.51
N ILE A 159 7.01 -8.37 -7.39
CA ILE A 159 5.82 -8.35 -6.53
C ILE A 159 5.55 -6.92 -6.04
N VAL A 160 6.56 -6.22 -5.52
CA VAL A 160 6.42 -4.85 -5.00
C VAL A 160 6.04 -3.88 -6.10
N MET A 161 6.70 -3.95 -7.27
CA MET A 161 6.41 -3.07 -8.40
C MET A 161 5.02 -3.29 -8.99
N SER A 162 4.53 -4.54 -9.00
CA SER A 162 3.23 -4.92 -9.56
C SER A 162 2.08 -4.77 -8.55
N THR A 163 2.37 -4.55 -7.26
CA THR A 163 1.34 -4.42 -6.23
C THR A 163 1.15 -2.96 -5.84
N GLU A 164 -0.09 -2.49 -5.91
CA GLU A 164 -0.42 -1.16 -5.42
C GLU A 164 -0.63 -1.18 -3.91
N ILE A 165 0.12 -0.33 -3.19
CA ILE A 165 -0.04 -0.11 -1.75
C ILE A 165 -0.50 1.33 -1.57
N ILE A 166 -1.76 1.49 -1.15
CA ILE A 166 -2.35 2.82 -0.92
C ILE A 166 -1.52 3.55 0.13
N GLY A 167 -1.16 4.80 -0.17
CA GLY A 167 -0.31 5.63 0.69
C GLY A 167 1.20 5.59 0.34
N LEU A 168 1.61 4.78 -0.65
CA LEU A 168 2.93 4.82 -1.26
C LEU A 168 2.85 5.38 -2.69
N SER A 169 3.71 6.33 -3.01
CA SER A 169 3.91 6.80 -4.38
C SER A 169 4.65 5.73 -5.22
N HIS A 170 4.57 5.86 -6.56
CA HIS A 170 5.34 4.99 -7.46
C HIS A 170 6.85 5.05 -7.15
N ARG A 171 7.40 6.27 -6.94
CA ARG A 171 8.79 6.50 -6.55
C ARG A 171 9.17 5.76 -5.27
N GLU A 172 8.34 5.80 -4.23
CA GLU A 172 8.60 5.09 -2.97
C GLU A 172 8.55 3.58 -3.13
N ARG A 173 7.62 3.06 -3.94
CA ARG A 173 7.57 1.63 -4.26
C ARG A 173 8.82 1.18 -4.98
N GLU A 174 9.34 1.98 -5.93
CA GLU A 174 10.57 1.69 -6.65
C GLU A 174 11.79 1.71 -5.73
N ILE A 175 11.86 2.64 -4.77
CA ILE A 175 12.90 2.67 -3.73
C ILE A 175 12.84 1.39 -2.87
N ILE A 176 11.66 1.00 -2.41
CA ILE A 176 11.46 -0.22 -1.61
C ILE A 176 11.88 -1.46 -2.41
N ALA A 177 11.42 -1.58 -3.66
CA ALA A 177 11.71 -2.72 -4.52
C ALA A 177 13.22 -2.88 -4.76
N ASN A 178 13.91 -1.77 -5.05
CA ASN A 178 15.37 -1.79 -5.21
C ASN A 178 16.11 -2.06 -3.89
N ALA A 179 15.64 -1.53 -2.76
CA ALA A 179 16.23 -1.84 -1.46
C ALA A 179 16.14 -3.34 -1.14
N ILE A 180 15.05 -3.99 -1.50
CA ILE A 180 14.85 -5.44 -1.39
C ILE A 180 15.77 -6.20 -2.35
N ARG A 181 15.86 -5.77 -3.61
CA ARG A 181 16.72 -6.39 -4.60
C ARG A 181 18.17 -6.43 -4.13
N PHE A 182 18.67 -5.31 -3.67
CA PHE A 182 20.04 -5.17 -3.19
C PHE A 182 20.27 -5.68 -1.76
N ASP A 183 19.30 -6.30 -1.12
CA ASP A 183 19.51 -7.04 0.12
C ASP A 183 20.45 -8.25 -0.10
N THR A 184 20.31 -8.92 -1.22
CA THR A 184 21.11 -10.11 -1.57
C THR A 184 21.99 -9.91 -2.80
N GLU A 185 21.62 -9.04 -3.74
CA GLU A 185 22.42 -8.74 -4.94
C GLU A 185 23.51 -7.71 -4.62
N GLU A 186 24.55 -7.66 -5.46
CA GLU A 186 25.59 -6.64 -5.38
C GLU A 186 25.01 -5.26 -5.73
N PHE A 187 25.39 -4.25 -4.96
CA PHE A 187 24.92 -2.88 -5.18
C PHE A 187 25.72 -2.27 -6.34
N VAL A 188 25.00 -1.84 -7.38
CA VAL A 188 25.60 -1.35 -8.63
C VAL A 188 25.93 0.15 -8.59
N SER A 189 26.70 0.66 -9.55
CA SER A 189 26.98 2.09 -9.70
C SER A 189 25.71 2.89 -10.03
N PHE A 190 25.74 4.21 -9.81
CA PHE A 190 24.58 5.06 -10.16
C PHE A 190 24.28 5.04 -11.67
N GLU A 191 25.31 4.97 -12.49
CA GLU A 191 25.19 4.92 -13.95
C GLU A 191 24.43 3.66 -14.39
N GLU A 192 24.77 2.52 -13.84
CA GLU A 192 24.09 1.26 -14.12
C GLU A 192 22.68 1.23 -13.54
N PHE A 193 22.51 1.71 -12.31
CA PHE A 193 21.20 1.81 -11.65
C PHE A 193 20.22 2.66 -12.47
N SER A 194 20.67 3.81 -12.99
CA SER A 194 19.84 4.75 -13.74
C SER A 194 19.41 4.24 -15.12
N MET A 195 20.03 3.21 -15.67
CA MET A 195 19.61 2.62 -16.94
C MET A 195 18.28 1.87 -16.83
N GLY A 196 17.93 1.38 -15.63
CA GLY A 196 16.71 0.60 -15.39
C GLY A 196 15.74 1.24 -14.41
N SER A 197 15.99 2.46 -13.94
CA SER A 197 15.24 3.12 -12.88
C SER A 197 14.92 4.58 -13.23
N SER A 198 13.75 5.05 -12.79
CA SER A 198 13.35 6.47 -12.90
C SER A 198 13.85 7.32 -11.72
N LEU A 199 14.53 6.71 -10.76
CA LEU A 199 14.98 7.34 -9.53
C LEU A 199 16.20 8.25 -9.75
N ASP A 200 16.23 9.35 -9.03
CA ASP A 200 17.35 10.30 -9.07
C ASP A 200 18.52 9.85 -8.16
N ARG A 201 19.59 10.66 -8.15
CA ARG A 201 20.79 10.36 -7.33
C ARG A 201 20.52 10.36 -5.83
N ASN A 202 19.56 11.16 -5.35
CA ASN A 202 19.20 11.16 -3.92
C ASN A 202 18.45 9.88 -3.56
N ASP A 203 17.57 9.41 -4.45
CA ASP A 203 16.86 8.14 -4.31
C ASP A 203 17.79 6.95 -4.34
N TYR A 204 18.78 6.97 -5.23
CA TYR A 204 19.84 5.97 -5.28
C TYR A 204 20.60 5.88 -3.94
N LEU A 205 21.00 7.04 -3.37
CA LEU A 205 21.66 7.08 -2.07
C LEU A 205 20.76 6.62 -0.94
N LEU A 206 19.46 6.97 -1.00
CA LEU A 206 18.46 6.49 -0.06
C LEU A 206 18.31 4.98 -0.15
N THR A 207 18.15 4.44 -1.37
CA THR A 207 18.07 3.01 -1.63
C THR A 207 19.28 2.26 -1.08
N ALA A 208 20.50 2.79 -1.30
CA ALA A 208 21.72 2.20 -0.77
C ALA A 208 21.74 2.11 0.76
N LYS A 209 21.29 3.18 1.43
CA LYS A 209 21.23 3.21 2.90
C LYS A 209 20.18 2.20 3.43
N LEU A 210 18.99 2.16 2.84
CA LEU A 210 17.93 1.23 3.23
C LEU A 210 18.35 -0.22 3.01
N SER A 211 18.93 -0.52 1.84
CA SER A 211 19.46 -1.85 1.48
C SER A 211 20.55 -2.29 2.46
N ALA A 212 21.48 -1.41 2.81
CA ALA A 212 22.56 -1.75 3.75
C ALA A 212 22.02 -2.12 5.14
N ILE A 213 21.02 -1.38 5.65
CA ILE A 213 20.40 -1.68 6.93
C ILE A 213 19.64 -3.01 6.86
N LEU A 214 18.84 -3.20 5.80
CA LEU A 214 18.08 -4.44 5.59
C LEU A 214 19.00 -5.65 5.53
N ARG A 215 20.08 -5.59 4.72
CA ARG A 215 21.07 -6.65 4.56
C ARG A 215 21.72 -7.06 5.89
N VAL A 216 22.11 -6.08 6.71
CA VAL A 216 22.69 -6.36 8.03
C VAL A 216 21.65 -7.02 8.93
N ALA A 217 20.44 -6.46 9.02
CA ALA A 217 19.37 -6.99 9.88
C ALA A 217 18.96 -8.41 9.46
N ASN A 218 18.77 -8.66 8.17
CA ASN A 218 18.44 -9.97 7.61
C ASN A 218 19.57 -11.00 7.88
N SER A 219 20.83 -10.58 7.75
CA SER A 219 21.97 -11.46 8.02
C SER A 219 22.09 -11.81 9.51
N MET A 220 21.74 -10.90 10.41
CA MET A 220 21.76 -11.15 11.87
C MET A 220 20.66 -12.13 12.30
N ASP A 221 19.51 -12.15 11.64
CA ASP A 221 18.39 -13.06 11.98
C ASP A 221 18.46 -14.43 11.25
N ARG A 222 19.54 -14.72 10.50
CA ARG A 222 19.69 -16.00 9.77
C ARG A 222 19.55 -17.25 10.63
N SER A 223 19.86 -17.17 11.92
CA SER A 223 19.74 -18.29 12.82
C SER A 223 18.31 -18.60 13.25
N HIS A 224 17.36 -17.67 13.02
CA HIS A 224 15.98 -17.72 13.53
C HIS A 224 15.88 -18.06 15.03
N LYS A 225 16.96 -17.82 15.78
CA LYS A 225 17.05 -17.99 17.23
C LYS A 225 17.00 -16.60 17.85
N GLN A 226 15.85 -16.25 18.39
CA GLN A 226 15.69 -15.10 19.27
C GLN A 226 15.95 -15.51 20.70
#